data_48df7a5aebcc03f526b6d02e878070d5
#
_entry.id   48df7a5aebcc03f526b6d02e878070d5
#
_cell.length_a   1.000
_cell.length_b   1.000
_cell.length_c   1.000
_cell.angle_alpha   90.00
_cell.angle_beta   90.00
_cell.angle_gamma   90.00
#
_symmetry.space_group_name_H-M   'P 1'
#
loop_
_entity.id
_entity.type
_entity.pdbx_description
1 polymer ?
#
loop_
_entity_poly.entity_id
_entity_poly.type
_entity_poly.pdbx_seq_one_letter_code
_entity_poly.pdbx_strand_id
1 'polypeptide(L)'
;MIYYLISPNYINVVTFASIIFAFAITCLAIYMGKNIRPRDGGRAYAINGSKSVGKPRGAGIIFILVFTITCMIFVNLSSEIIIYLILVLAAMLSGYLDDASSSPWGELKKGIIDFVIAVMAAVTYLHYNPNTFDISLFKLTVTLNPIIYGVLIVILIWVSINVTNCSDGVDGLC
;
A
#
# COMPACT_ATOMS: atom_id res chain seq x y z
N MET A 1 -6.77 -12.98 14.39
CA MET A 1 -6.89 -14.08 15.37
C MET A 1 -6.86 -13.60 16.81
N ILE A 2 -5.88 -12.82 17.21
CA ILE A 2 -5.76 -12.30 18.60
C ILE A 2 -6.99 -11.44 18.96
N TYR A 3 -7.53 -10.68 18.02
CA TYR A 3 -8.73 -9.86 18.22
C TYR A 3 -9.90 -10.63 18.85
N TYR A 4 -10.13 -11.89 18.50
CA TYR A 4 -11.23 -12.69 19.04
C TYR A 4 -10.95 -13.29 20.42
N LEU A 5 -9.70 -13.23 20.87
CA LEU A 5 -9.29 -13.80 22.17
C LEU A 5 -9.22 -12.76 23.28
N ILE A 6 -9.30 -11.47 22.93
CA ILE A 6 -9.11 -10.37 23.88
C ILE A 6 -10.42 -9.61 24.09
N SER A 7 -10.71 -9.29 25.34
CA SER A 7 -11.84 -8.44 25.71
C SER A 7 -11.76 -7.07 25.04
N PRO A 8 -12.91 -6.48 24.58
CA PRO A 8 -12.96 -5.15 23.96
C PRO A 8 -12.29 -4.04 24.76
N ASN A 9 -12.20 -4.18 26.08
CA ASN A 9 -11.55 -3.21 26.97
C ASN A 9 -10.04 -3.05 26.72
N TYR A 10 -9.39 -4.01 26.08
CA TYR A 10 -7.95 -4.01 25.82
C TYR A 10 -7.60 -3.68 24.36
N ILE A 11 -8.56 -3.21 23.56
CA ILE A 11 -8.34 -2.96 22.12
C ILE A 11 -7.21 -1.97 21.87
N ASN A 12 -7.07 -0.93 22.71
CA ASN A 12 -6.00 0.04 22.60
C ASN A 12 -4.62 -0.59 22.86
N VAL A 13 -4.54 -1.51 23.83
CA VAL A 13 -3.29 -2.23 24.15
C VAL A 13 -2.91 -3.15 22.99
N VAL A 14 -3.88 -3.85 22.39
CA VAL A 14 -3.68 -4.72 21.23
C VAL A 14 -3.20 -3.91 20.03
N THR A 15 -3.81 -2.74 19.79
CA THR A 15 -3.39 -1.83 18.71
C THR A 15 -1.95 -1.36 18.91
N PHE A 16 -1.59 -0.94 20.12
CA PHE A 16 -0.23 -0.51 20.43
C PHE A 16 0.77 -1.68 20.28
N ALA A 17 0.42 -2.86 20.77
CA ALA A 17 1.24 -4.06 20.61
C ALA A 17 1.44 -4.44 19.15
N SER A 18 0.40 -4.28 18.30
CA SER A 18 0.51 -4.56 16.86
C SER A 18 1.49 -3.60 16.15
N ILE A 19 1.52 -2.33 16.54
CA ILE A 19 2.47 -1.34 16.00
C ILE A 19 3.90 -1.72 16.37
N ILE A 20 4.15 -2.04 17.65
CA ILE A 20 5.49 -2.47 18.12
C ILE A 20 5.91 -3.75 17.41
N PHE A 21 5.02 -4.72 17.28
CA PHE A 21 5.27 -5.98 16.57
C PHE A 21 5.65 -5.71 15.11
N ALA A 22 4.85 -4.93 14.37
CA ALA A 22 5.11 -4.58 12.98
C ALA A 22 6.47 -3.89 12.83
N PHE A 23 6.77 -2.92 13.69
CA PHE A 23 8.05 -2.20 13.68
C PHE A 23 9.23 -3.14 13.91
N ALA A 24 9.19 -3.96 14.97
CA ALA A 24 10.29 -4.86 15.33
C ALA A 24 10.55 -5.90 14.23
N ILE A 25 9.47 -6.52 13.70
CA ILE A 25 9.60 -7.53 12.63
C ILE A 25 10.09 -6.87 11.33
N THR A 26 9.63 -5.67 11.00
CA THR A 26 10.11 -4.94 9.82
C THR A 26 11.60 -4.64 9.92
N CYS A 27 12.09 -4.12 11.06
CA CYS A 27 13.51 -3.86 11.28
C CYS A 27 14.35 -5.12 11.14
N LEU A 28 13.90 -6.23 11.76
CA LEU A 28 14.57 -7.51 11.67
C LEU A 28 14.59 -8.04 10.22
N ALA A 29 13.47 -8.01 9.52
CA ALA A 29 13.35 -8.50 8.15
C ALA A 29 14.19 -7.68 7.16
N ILE A 30 14.26 -6.34 7.32
CA ILE A 30 15.13 -5.49 6.51
C ILE A 30 16.60 -5.83 6.76
N TYR A 31 17.00 -6.02 8.02
CA TYR A 31 18.36 -6.38 8.38
C TYR A 31 18.77 -7.73 7.78
N MET A 32 17.93 -8.75 7.92
CA MET A 32 18.18 -10.09 7.38
C MET A 32 18.11 -10.13 5.85
N GLY A 33 17.17 -9.39 5.26
CA GLY A 33 16.89 -9.40 3.81
C GLY A 33 17.82 -8.53 2.97
N LYS A 34 18.81 -7.85 3.55
CA LYS A 34 19.69 -6.91 2.82
C LYS A 34 20.45 -7.52 1.63
N ASN A 35 20.77 -8.81 1.70
CA ASN A 35 21.54 -9.51 0.67
C ASN A 35 20.67 -10.19 -0.40
N ILE A 36 19.37 -10.32 -0.16
CA ILE A 36 18.43 -11.06 -1.03
C ILE A 36 17.73 -10.12 -2.01
N ARG A 37 17.67 -8.81 -1.68
CA ARG A 37 16.96 -7.81 -2.47
C ARG A 37 17.67 -7.50 -3.79
N PRO A 38 16.93 -7.21 -4.88
CA PRO A 38 17.50 -6.75 -6.13
C PRO A 38 18.33 -5.49 -5.91
N ARG A 39 19.38 -5.34 -6.71
CA ARG A 39 20.29 -4.19 -6.63
C ARG A 39 19.98 -3.20 -7.73
N ASP A 40 20.10 -1.91 -7.42
CA ASP A 40 19.92 -0.84 -8.39
C ASP A 40 20.99 -0.92 -9.49
N GLY A 41 20.54 -0.93 -10.75
CA GLY A 41 21.42 -0.86 -11.93
C GLY A 41 21.88 0.55 -12.28
N GLY A 42 21.40 1.58 -11.55
CA GLY A 42 21.60 3.00 -11.88
C GLY A 42 20.51 3.56 -12.78
N ARG A 43 20.27 4.86 -12.69
CA ARG A 43 19.26 5.59 -13.48
C ARG A 43 19.97 6.50 -14.51
N ALA A 44 19.81 6.22 -15.81
CA ALA A 44 20.48 6.94 -16.89
C ALA A 44 20.09 8.44 -16.96
N TYR A 45 18.88 8.78 -16.50
CA TYR A 45 18.33 10.15 -16.61
C TYR A 45 18.28 10.92 -15.29
N ALA A 46 18.72 10.32 -14.18
CA ALA A 46 18.69 10.99 -12.87
C ALA A 46 20.01 11.70 -12.58
N ILE A 47 19.94 12.91 -12.02
CA ILE A 47 21.10 13.64 -11.52
C ILE A 47 21.78 12.76 -10.44
N ASN A 48 23.08 12.42 -10.64
CA ASN A 48 23.80 11.47 -9.78
C ASN A 48 23.28 10.02 -9.76
N GLY A 49 22.55 9.58 -10.79
CA GLY A 49 22.01 8.22 -10.89
C GLY A 49 23.05 7.10 -10.78
N SER A 50 24.32 7.38 -11.09
CA SER A 50 25.45 6.45 -10.89
C SER A 50 25.77 6.15 -9.41
N LYS A 51 25.39 7.03 -8.47
CA LYS A 51 25.63 6.84 -7.03
C LYS A 51 24.65 5.85 -6.39
N SER A 52 23.58 5.51 -7.07
CA SER A 52 22.60 4.51 -6.60
C SER A 52 22.97 3.09 -7.00
N VAL A 53 23.91 2.89 -7.91
CA VAL A 53 24.35 1.57 -8.38
C VAL A 53 24.77 0.67 -7.22
N GLY A 54 24.21 -0.53 -7.18
CA GLY A 54 24.50 -1.55 -6.16
C GLY A 54 23.72 -1.40 -4.85
N LYS A 55 22.96 -0.32 -4.65
CA LYS A 55 22.08 -0.20 -3.47
C LYS A 55 20.91 -1.19 -3.54
N PRO A 56 20.50 -1.81 -2.41
CA PRO A 56 19.36 -2.72 -2.42
C PRO A 56 18.05 -1.96 -2.68
N ARG A 57 17.26 -2.45 -3.64
CA ARG A 57 15.90 -1.94 -3.98
C ARG A 57 14.81 -2.86 -3.45
N GLY A 58 13.56 -2.47 -3.63
CA GLY A 58 12.41 -3.31 -3.33
C GLY A 58 12.18 -3.55 -1.82
N ALA A 59 12.60 -2.62 -0.95
CA ALA A 59 12.30 -2.72 0.49
C ALA A 59 10.80 -2.73 0.78
N GLY A 60 9.98 -2.16 -0.10
CA GLY A 60 8.52 -2.10 0.02
C GLY A 60 7.86 -3.48 0.16
N ILE A 61 8.43 -4.53 -0.45
CA ILE A 61 7.90 -5.89 -0.28
C ILE A 61 7.92 -6.34 1.19
N ILE A 62 8.98 -5.99 1.92
CA ILE A 62 9.12 -6.35 3.34
C ILE A 62 8.05 -5.63 4.16
N PHE A 63 7.88 -4.32 3.96
CA PHE A 63 6.89 -3.52 4.68
C PHE A 63 5.48 -4.06 4.49
N ILE A 64 5.09 -4.32 3.26
CA ILE A 64 3.73 -4.76 2.93
C ILE A 64 3.48 -6.19 3.41
N LEU A 65 4.45 -7.10 3.31
CA LEU A 65 4.30 -8.45 3.85
C LEU A 65 4.15 -8.43 5.37
N VAL A 66 5.00 -7.68 6.09
CA VAL A 66 4.89 -7.55 7.54
C VAL A 66 3.57 -6.89 7.94
N PHE A 67 3.15 -5.85 7.22
CA PHE A 67 1.84 -5.20 7.42
C PHE A 67 0.71 -6.22 7.26
N THR A 68 0.70 -6.99 6.18
CA THR A 68 -0.34 -7.99 5.91
C THR A 68 -0.37 -9.06 7.00
N ILE A 69 0.79 -9.59 7.40
CA ILE A 69 0.89 -10.57 8.49
C ILE A 69 0.39 -9.97 9.81
N THR A 70 0.76 -8.74 10.11
CA THR A 70 0.30 -8.04 11.32
C THR A 70 -1.22 -7.88 11.30
N CYS A 71 -1.82 -7.49 10.17
CA CYS A 71 -3.26 -7.41 10.02
C CYS A 71 -3.94 -8.77 10.24
N MET A 72 -3.39 -9.84 9.66
CA MET A 72 -3.93 -11.19 9.85
C MET A 72 -3.90 -11.67 11.31
N ILE A 73 -2.93 -11.22 12.10
CA ILE A 73 -2.78 -11.60 13.51
C ILE A 73 -3.69 -10.75 14.41
N PHE A 74 -3.68 -9.43 14.24
CA PHE A 74 -4.22 -8.48 15.20
C PHE A 74 -5.57 -7.87 14.83
N VAL A 75 -5.96 -7.85 13.55
CA VAL A 75 -7.18 -7.19 13.08
C VAL A 75 -8.35 -8.20 13.00
N ASN A 76 -9.56 -7.68 13.18
CA ASN A 76 -10.78 -8.44 12.89
C ASN A 76 -10.93 -8.55 11.36
N LEU A 77 -10.68 -9.74 10.82
CA LEU A 77 -10.72 -9.99 9.38
C LEU A 77 -12.17 -10.12 8.88
N SER A 78 -12.73 -9.04 8.38
CA SER A 78 -13.95 -9.08 7.55
C SER A 78 -13.58 -9.43 6.10
N SER A 79 -14.59 -9.86 5.32
CA SER A 79 -14.38 -10.11 3.88
C SER A 79 -13.88 -8.86 3.14
N GLU A 80 -14.35 -7.68 3.53
CA GLU A 80 -13.90 -6.40 3.01
C GLU A 80 -12.40 -6.18 3.25
N ILE A 81 -11.94 -6.37 4.49
CA ILE A 81 -10.52 -6.21 4.86
C ILE A 81 -9.64 -7.20 4.11
N ILE A 82 -10.10 -8.45 3.95
CA ILE A 82 -9.36 -9.47 3.19
C ILE A 82 -9.17 -9.03 1.73
N ILE A 83 -10.21 -8.50 1.09
CA ILE A 83 -10.10 -7.99 -0.28
C ILE A 83 -9.10 -6.84 -0.35
N TYR A 84 -9.15 -5.88 0.58
CA TYR A 84 -8.17 -4.79 0.61
C TYR A 84 -6.74 -5.29 0.80
N LEU A 85 -6.52 -6.28 1.67
CA LEU A 85 -5.19 -6.88 1.84
C LEU A 85 -4.68 -7.54 0.55
N ILE A 86 -5.57 -8.23 -0.19
CA ILE A 86 -5.23 -8.80 -1.51
C ILE A 86 -4.86 -7.70 -2.51
N LEU A 87 -5.61 -6.60 -2.55
CA LEU A 87 -5.32 -5.48 -3.45
C LEU A 87 -4.00 -4.79 -3.10
N VAL A 88 -3.70 -4.62 -1.82
CA VAL A 88 -2.41 -4.07 -1.35
C VAL A 88 -1.26 -5.00 -1.74
N LEU A 89 -1.42 -6.33 -1.61
CA LEU A 89 -0.42 -7.30 -2.07
C LEU A 89 -0.26 -7.26 -3.59
N ALA A 90 -1.35 -7.09 -4.35
CA ALA A 90 -1.29 -6.97 -5.81
C ALA A 90 -0.53 -5.69 -6.24
N ALA A 91 -0.79 -4.56 -5.59
CA ALA A 91 -0.06 -3.32 -5.82
C ALA A 91 1.44 -3.46 -5.49
N MET A 92 1.75 -4.09 -4.35
CA MET A 92 3.14 -4.40 -3.96
C MET A 92 3.85 -5.27 -5.01
N LEU A 93 3.19 -6.34 -5.47
CA LEU A 93 3.77 -7.24 -6.48
C LEU A 93 3.99 -6.52 -7.80
N SER A 94 3.05 -5.67 -8.22
CA SER A 94 3.21 -4.85 -9.44
C SER A 94 4.46 -3.97 -9.35
N GLY A 95 4.64 -3.22 -8.25
CA GLY A 95 5.82 -2.39 -8.05
C GLY A 95 7.12 -3.19 -7.94
N TYR A 96 7.10 -4.32 -7.22
CA TYR A 96 8.27 -5.17 -7.08
C TYR A 96 8.71 -5.81 -8.40
N LEU A 97 7.76 -6.27 -9.22
CA LEU A 97 8.06 -6.86 -10.53
C LEU A 97 8.62 -5.82 -11.52
N ASP A 98 8.16 -4.56 -11.43
CA ASP A 98 8.75 -3.45 -12.18
C ASP A 98 10.20 -3.21 -11.75
N ASP A 99 10.45 -3.11 -10.45
CA ASP A 99 11.80 -2.91 -9.90
C ASP A 99 12.76 -4.08 -10.18
N ALA A 100 12.25 -5.31 -10.24
CA ALA A 100 13.04 -6.51 -10.48
C ALA A 100 13.25 -6.79 -11.97
N SER A 101 12.53 -6.12 -12.87
CA SER A 101 12.65 -6.33 -14.31
C SER A 101 13.96 -5.76 -14.86
N SER A 102 14.55 -6.43 -15.84
CA SER A 102 15.77 -5.98 -16.53
C SER A 102 15.55 -4.70 -17.35
N SER A 103 14.30 -4.45 -17.77
CA SER A 103 13.85 -3.22 -18.42
C SER A 103 12.65 -2.68 -17.67
N PRO A 104 12.60 -1.38 -17.29
CA PRO A 104 11.46 -0.78 -16.62
C PRO A 104 10.18 -0.98 -17.41
N TRP A 105 9.09 -1.23 -16.73
CA TRP A 105 7.78 -1.30 -17.38
C TRP A 105 7.39 0.07 -17.94
N GLY A 106 6.73 0.07 -19.10
CA GLY A 106 6.19 1.30 -19.64
C GLY A 106 5.13 1.89 -18.72
N GLU A 107 5.10 3.23 -18.62
CA GLU A 107 4.18 3.99 -17.76
C GLU A 107 2.71 3.60 -17.99
N LEU A 108 2.33 3.32 -19.26
CA LEU A 108 0.98 2.91 -19.61
C LEU A 108 0.59 1.58 -18.94
N LYS A 109 1.48 0.58 -18.97
CA LYS A 109 1.22 -0.74 -18.37
C LYS A 109 1.01 -0.62 -16.87
N LYS A 110 1.86 0.14 -16.22
CA LYS A 110 1.80 0.39 -14.77
C LYS A 110 0.54 1.17 -14.41
N GLY A 111 0.26 2.26 -15.13
CA GLY A 111 -0.93 3.07 -14.91
C GLY A 111 -2.24 2.31 -15.07
N ILE A 112 -2.32 1.34 -16.00
CA ILE A 112 -3.50 0.48 -16.17
C ILE A 112 -3.66 -0.48 -14.99
N ILE A 113 -2.58 -1.12 -14.52
CA ILE A 113 -2.64 -2.03 -13.37
C ILE A 113 -3.10 -1.27 -12.12
N ASP A 114 -2.51 -0.11 -11.86
CA ASP A 114 -2.88 0.74 -10.74
C ASP A 114 -4.34 1.22 -10.83
N PHE A 115 -4.81 1.53 -12.04
CA PHE A 115 -6.21 1.89 -12.28
C PHE A 115 -7.16 0.74 -11.97
N VAL A 116 -6.84 -0.49 -12.40
CA VAL A 116 -7.66 -1.68 -12.10
C VAL A 116 -7.73 -1.92 -10.60
N ILE A 117 -6.61 -1.79 -9.87
CA ILE A 117 -6.57 -1.91 -8.41
C ILE A 117 -7.45 -0.84 -7.76
N ALA A 118 -7.37 0.41 -8.22
CA ALA A 118 -8.19 1.50 -7.72
C ALA A 118 -9.70 1.26 -7.94
N VAL A 119 -10.08 0.76 -9.12
CA VAL A 119 -11.48 0.40 -9.43
C VAL A 119 -11.95 -0.73 -8.51
N MET A 120 -11.16 -1.79 -8.35
CA MET A 120 -11.51 -2.90 -7.47
C MET A 120 -11.69 -2.45 -6.01
N ALA A 121 -10.83 -1.56 -5.52
CA ALA A 121 -10.94 -0.98 -4.18
C ALA A 121 -12.23 -0.15 -4.03
N ALA A 122 -12.56 0.68 -5.02
CA ALA A 122 -13.78 1.49 -5.01
C ALA A 122 -15.04 0.63 -5.04
N VAL A 123 -15.09 -0.39 -5.91
CA VAL A 123 -16.22 -1.33 -5.98
C VAL A 123 -16.39 -2.08 -4.66
N THR A 124 -15.29 -2.54 -4.06
CA THR A 124 -15.33 -3.20 -2.74
C THR A 124 -15.91 -2.26 -1.69
N TYR A 125 -15.44 -1.01 -1.63
CA TYR A 125 -15.95 -0.02 -0.67
C TYR A 125 -17.46 0.21 -0.85
N LEU A 126 -17.91 0.46 -2.07
CA LEU A 126 -19.32 0.71 -2.36
C LEU A 126 -20.21 -0.49 -2.01
N HIS A 127 -19.70 -1.70 -2.21
CA HIS A 127 -20.44 -2.93 -1.91
C HIS A 127 -20.66 -3.14 -0.40
N TYR A 128 -19.62 -2.91 0.40
CA TYR A 128 -19.68 -3.14 1.84
C TYR A 128 -20.22 -1.95 2.64
N ASN A 129 -20.24 -0.73 2.04
CA ASN A 129 -20.63 0.50 2.70
C ASN A 129 -21.74 1.26 1.93
N PRO A 130 -22.92 0.64 1.72
CA PRO A 130 -23.94 1.16 0.80
C PRO A 130 -24.62 2.47 1.24
N ASN A 131 -24.40 2.93 2.48
CA ASN A 131 -25.06 4.11 3.06
C ASN A 131 -24.09 5.21 3.51
N THR A 132 -22.83 5.15 3.11
CA THR A 132 -21.78 6.06 3.58
C THR A 132 -21.17 6.89 2.45
N PHE A 133 -22.03 7.67 1.75
CA PHE A 133 -21.59 8.51 0.63
C PHE A 133 -21.52 10.00 0.99
N ASP A 134 -21.33 10.27 2.28
CA ASP A 134 -21.23 11.63 2.79
C ASP A 134 -19.79 12.10 2.84
N ILE A 135 -19.53 13.25 2.22
CA ILE A 135 -18.27 13.97 2.39
C ILE A 135 -18.51 15.09 3.38
N SER A 136 -17.86 15.01 4.53
CA SER A 136 -17.88 16.05 5.55
C SER A 136 -16.61 16.89 5.47
N LEU A 137 -16.76 18.14 5.08
CA LEU A 137 -15.66 19.11 5.07
C LEU A 137 -16.02 20.26 6.03
N PHE A 138 -15.27 20.40 7.12
CA PHE A 138 -15.57 21.34 8.23
C PHE A 138 -16.99 21.11 8.80
N LYS A 139 -17.94 22.05 8.55
CA LYS A 139 -19.34 21.98 9.01
C LYS A 139 -20.32 21.63 7.90
N LEU A 140 -19.84 21.40 6.69
CA LEU A 140 -20.66 21.05 5.53
C LEU A 140 -20.58 19.55 5.30
N THR A 141 -21.72 18.88 5.33
CA THR A 141 -21.90 17.49 4.90
C THR A 141 -22.66 17.48 3.59
N VAL A 142 -22.06 16.90 2.56
CA VAL A 142 -22.67 16.74 1.24
C VAL A 142 -22.81 15.26 0.96
N THR A 143 -24.04 14.77 0.80
CA THR A 143 -24.33 13.41 0.38
C THR A 143 -24.20 13.32 -1.14
N LEU A 144 -23.34 12.47 -1.63
CA LEU A 144 -23.09 12.28 -3.05
C LEU A 144 -23.86 11.07 -3.61
N ASN A 145 -24.08 11.11 -4.92
CA ASN A 145 -24.52 9.91 -5.64
C ASN A 145 -23.43 8.82 -5.55
N PRO A 146 -23.79 7.55 -5.30
CA PRO A 146 -22.82 6.43 -5.17
C PRO A 146 -21.84 6.32 -6.33
N ILE A 147 -22.29 6.57 -7.55
CA ILE A 147 -21.45 6.51 -8.76
C ILE A 147 -20.39 7.61 -8.72
N ILE A 148 -20.79 8.84 -8.40
CA ILE A 148 -19.88 9.98 -8.29
C ILE A 148 -18.87 9.73 -7.18
N TYR A 149 -19.32 9.22 -6.04
CA TYR A 149 -18.48 8.89 -4.91
C TYR A 149 -17.44 7.81 -5.28
N GLY A 150 -17.86 6.75 -5.99
CA GLY A 150 -16.97 5.70 -6.49
C GLY A 150 -15.92 6.24 -7.47
N VAL A 151 -16.30 7.13 -8.40
CA VAL A 151 -15.35 7.77 -9.32
C VAL A 151 -14.32 8.60 -8.56
N LEU A 152 -14.73 9.34 -7.54
CA LEU A 152 -13.81 10.12 -6.70
C LEU A 152 -12.83 9.21 -5.94
N ILE A 153 -13.28 8.06 -5.42
CA ILE A 153 -12.38 7.07 -4.79
C ILE A 153 -11.35 6.56 -5.80
N VAL A 154 -11.78 6.21 -7.02
CA VAL A 154 -10.86 5.73 -8.06
C VAL A 154 -9.81 6.78 -8.39
N ILE A 155 -10.24 8.03 -8.61
CA ILE A 155 -9.33 9.14 -8.90
C ILE A 155 -8.35 9.34 -7.74
N LEU A 156 -8.84 9.36 -6.50
CA LEU A 156 -8.01 9.56 -5.31
C LEU A 156 -6.94 8.47 -5.18
N ILE A 157 -7.32 7.21 -5.28
CA ILE A 157 -6.38 6.08 -5.14
C ILE A 157 -5.38 6.08 -6.29
N TRP A 158 -5.86 6.18 -7.53
CA TRP A 158 -5.02 6.12 -8.72
C TRP A 158 -4.01 7.28 -8.77
N VAL A 159 -4.46 8.51 -8.50
CA VAL A 159 -3.58 9.68 -8.43
C VAL A 159 -2.58 9.53 -7.30
N SER A 160 -3.01 9.07 -6.11
CA SER A 160 -2.10 8.88 -4.96
C SER A 160 -0.99 7.88 -5.28
N ILE A 161 -1.31 6.74 -5.90
CA ILE A 161 -0.30 5.74 -6.31
C ILE A 161 0.70 6.38 -7.29
N ASN A 162 0.21 7.07 -8.33
CA ASN A 162 1.06 7.63 -9.37
C ASN A 162 1.92 8.81 -8.87
N VAL A 163 1.36 9.70 -8.04
CA VAL A 163 2.12 10.81 -7.44
C VAL A 163 3.21 10.29 -6.51
N THR A 164 2.91 9.30 -5.66
CA THR A 164 3.91 8.69 -4.77
C THR A 164 5.02 8.04 -5.58
N ASN A 165 4.68 7.33 -6.65
CA ASN A 165 5.66 6.73 -7.55
C ASN A 165 6.56 7.76 -8.25
N CYS A 166 5.99 8.89 -8.69
CA CYS A 166 6.79 9.99 -9.25
C CYS A 166 7.72 10.62 -8.21
N SER A 167 7.28 10.73 -6.96
CA SER A 167 8.07 11.30 -5.86
C SER A 167 9.27 10.44 -5.47
N ASP A 168 9.19 9.12 -5.65
CA ASP A 168 10.28 8.17 -5.36
C ASP A 168 11.49 8.30 -6.32
N GLY A 169 11.40 9.21 -7.29
CA GLY A 169 12.52 9.58 -8.16
C GLY A 169 13.67 10.33 -7.48
N VAL A 170 13.47 10.86 -6.28
CA VAL A 170 14.44 11.66 -5.52
C VAL A 170 14.77 10.96 -4.21
N ASP A 171 16.06 10.60 -4.03
CA ASP A 171 16.53 9.95 -2.80
C ASP A 171 16.20 10.79 -1.55
N GLY A 172 15.45 10.20 -0.61
CA GLY A 172 15.09 10.82 0.67
C GLY A 172 13.86 11.73 0.62
N LEU A 173 13.10 11.75 -0.48
CA LEU A 173 11.83 12.49 -0.55
C LEU A 173 10.65 11.66 -0.02
N CYS A 174 10.74 10.33 -0.10
CA CYS A 174 9.74 9.38 0.41
C CYS A 174 10.26 8.60 1.61
#